data_d14ae225f53d27983a04f296fb1a50ce
#
_entry.id   d14ae225f53d27983a04f296fb1a50ce
#
_cell.length_a   1.000
_cell.length_b   1.000
_cell.length_c   1.000
_cell.angle_alpha   90.00
_cell.angle_beta   90.00
_cell.angle_gamma   90.00
#
_symmetry.space_group_name_H-M   'P 1'
#
loop_
_entity.id
_entity.type
_entity.pdbx_description
1 polymer ?
#
loop_
_entity_poly.entity_id
_entity_poly.type
_entity_poly.pdbx_seq_one_letter_code
_entity_poly.pdbx_strand_id
1 'polypeptide(L)'
;MQKWIQRLANISAIGMFLILAMGALVTKADAGRGCGDEWPLCHGKFVPAHTISSFIEYSHRLVVGVVTLVLIATFYLVFRYVKRNDAKFYITMTVVMTLIQAAMGALAVIWPQSSLVLALHFGLSLLAFAFSLLLALVFTSFGQFLPQKRISSGFKTLVWGTTIYSYIVVYLGAYVRHTTSTGGCTGWPLCNGEVIPELKGATGIVFTHRIAALLLFLCILALYLQARRHYQGSDKLWFGSRWALITVSLQVISGAVVTWSMGNETAYLFTGMIHAMIVACMFGFLCYLCVLTLNDRKA
;
A
#
# COMPACT_ATOMS: atom_id res chain seq x y z
N MET A 1 -14.19 26.18 -8.44
CA MET A 1 -12.78 25.78 -8.34
C MET A 1 -12.56 24.72 -7.28
N GLN A 2 -12.94 24.93 -6.00
CA GLN A 2 -12.70 23.98 -4.90
C GLN A 2 -13.27 22.57 -5.14
N LYS A 3 -14.50 22.46 -5.66
CA LYS A 3 -15.11 21.16 -6.03
C LYS A 3 -14.32 20.41 -7.11
N TRP A 4 -13.71 21.12 -8.05
CA TRP A 4 -12.86 20.51 -9.08
C TRP A 4 -11.55 19.97 -8.50
N ILE A 5 -10.91 20.74 -7.61
CA ILE A 5 -9.67 20.28 -6.92
C ILE A 5 -9.97 19.03 -6.09
N GLN A 6 -11.10 19.02 -5.37
CA GLN A 6 -11.53 17.83 -4.63
C GLN A 6 -11.76 16.61 -5.55
N ARG A 7 -12.41 16.80 -6.70
CA ARG A 7 -12.59 15.72 -7.69
C ARG A 7 -11.26 15.19 -8.20
N LEU A 8 -10.35 16.08 -8.57
CA LEU A 8 -9.02 15.67 -9.03
C LEU A 8 -8.20 14.98 -7.94
N ALA A 9 -8.26 15.43 -6.68
CA ALA A 9 -7.63 14.74 -5.56
C ALA A 9 -8.21 13.33 -5.36
N ASN A 10 -9.53 13.16 -5.48
CA ASN A 10 -10.17 11.84 -5.41
C ASN A 10 -9.76 10.94 -6.58
N ILE A 11 -9.74 11.49 -7.81
CA ILE A 11 -9.28 10.77 -9.02
C ILE A 11 -7.81 10.36 -8.86
N SER A 12 -6.97 11.25 -8.30
CA SER A 12 -5.57 10.94 -8.00
C SER A 12 -5.45 9.77 -7.01
N ALA A 13 -6.23 9.76 -5.92
CA ALA A 13 -6.20 8.69 -4.93
C ALA A 13 -6.69 7.35 -5.53
N ILE A 14 -7.77 7.37 -6.30
CA ILE A 14 -8.28 6.18 -7.00
C ILE A 14 -7.25 5.71 -8.04
N GLY A 15 -6.65 6.63 -8.79
CA GLY A 15 -5.63 6.33 -9.78
C GLY A 15 -4.39 5.70 -9.15
N MET A 16 -3.91 6.21 -8.01
CA MET A 16 -2.79 5.63 -7.27
C MET A 16 -3.12 4.23 -6.72
N PHE A 17 -4.35 4.00 -6.27
CA PHE A 17 -4.81 2.67 -5.89
C PHE A 17 -4.84 1.70 -7.08
N LEU A 18 -5.29 2.18 -8.24
CA LEU A 18 -5.29 1.40 -9.48
C LEU A 18 -3.85 1.06 -9.94
N ILE A 19 -2.91 2.00 -9.83
CA ILE A 19 -1.48 1.74 -10.09
C ILE A 19 -0.96 0.61 -9.20
N LEU A 20 -1.28 0.62 -7.89
CA LEU A 20 -0.93 -0.46 -6.98
C LEU A 20 -1.53 -1.81 -7.41
N ALA A 21 -2.82 -1.82 -7.80
CA ALA A 21 -3.50 -3.02 -8.29
C ALA A 21 -2.84 -3.57 -9.56
N MET A 22 -2.56 -2.70 -10.53
CA MET A 22 -1.90 -3.08 -11.79
C MET A 22 -0.45 -3.54 -11.55
N GLY A 23 0.30 -2.88 -10.66
CA GLY A 23 1.64 -3.34 -10.27
C GLY A 23 1.64 -4.71 -9.58
N ALA A 24 0.64 -4.96 -8.72
CA ALA A 24 0.43 -6.29 -8.14
C ALA A 24 0.10 -7.34 -9.21
N LEU A 25 -0.71 -6.98 -10.21
CA LEU A 25 -1.01 -7.85 -11.35
C LEU A 25 0.26 -8.17 -12.16
N VAL A 26 1.05 -7.17 -12.53
CA VAL A 26 2.34 -7.37 -13.23
C VAL A 26 3.22 -8.35 -12.48
N THR A 27 3.36 -8.16 -11.15
CA THR A 27 4.18 -9.03 -10.31
C THR A 27 3.60 -10.46 -10.20
N LYS A 28 2.28 -10.60 -10.04
CA LYS A 28 1.64 -11.90 -9.84
C LYS A 28 1.54 -12.71 -11.12
N ALA A 29 1.40 -12.06 -12.26
CA ALA A 29 1.39 -12.69 -13.59
C ALA A 29 2.80 -12.90 -14.16
N ASP A 30 3.87 -12.60 -13.42
CA ASP A 30 5.26 -12.61 -13.88
C ASP A 30 5.47 -11.85 -15.21
N ALA A 31 4.69 -10.75 -15.38
CA ALA A 31 4.63 -9.96 -16.61
C ALA A 31 5.61 -8.77 -16.63
N GLY A 32 6.54 -8.69 -15.67
CA GLY A 32 7.44 -7.54 -15.51
C GLY A 32 8.48 -7.35 -16.62
N ARG A 33 8.55 -8.29 -17.57
CA ARG A 33 9.37 -8.24 -18.78
C ARG A 33 8.57 -8.63 -20.03
N GLY A 34 7.28 -8.45 -20.00
CA GLY A 34 6.41 -8.73 -21.16
C GLY A 34 6.70 -7.82 -22.36
N CYS A 35 7.30 -6.64 -22.13
CA CYS A 35 7.76 -5.71 -23.16
C CYS A 35 9.27 -5.83 -23.45
N GLY A 36 9.95 -6.88 -22.98
CA GLY A 36 11.40 -7.02 -23.08
C GLY A 36 12.15 -6.05 -22.19
N ASP A 37 13.36 -5.67 -22.59
CA ASP A 37 14.24 -4.75 -21.83
C ASP A 37 14.09 -3.29 -22.28
N GLU A 38 13.06 -2.95 -23.05
CA GLU A 38 12.84 -1.61 -23.58
C GLU A 38 11.92 -0.78 -22.70
N TRP A 39 12.25 0.51 -22.59
CA TRP A 39 11.43 1.51 -21.95
C TRP A 39 11.64 2.87 -22.63
N PRO A 40 10.62 3.67 -22.95
CA PRO A 40 9.17 3.48 -22.64
C PRO A 40 8.40 2.59 -23.63
N LEU A 41 9.03 2.19 -24.75
CA LEU A 41 8.42 1.39 -25.80
C LEU A 41 8.23 -0.07 -25.35
N CYS A 42 7.46 -0.83 -26.15
CA CYS A 42 7.24 -2.25 -25.98
C CYS A 42 7.54 -2.95 -27.31
N HIS A 43 8.68 -3.62 -27.41
CA HIS A 43 9.19 -4.20 -28.65
C HIS A 43 9.26 -3.18 -29.82
N GLY A 44 9.82 -2.00 -29.54
CA GLY A 44 9.95 -0.91 -30.50
C GLY A 44 8.65 -0.19 -30.87
N LYS A 45 7.52 -0.51 -30.24
CA LYS A 45 6.18 0.04 -30.56
C LYS A 45 5.52 0.70 -29.36
N PHE A 46 4.67 1.68 -29.62
CA PHE A 46 3.76 2.24 -28.60
C PHE A 46 2.57 1.34 -28.28
N VAL A 47 2.20 0.43 -29.18
CA VAL A 47 1.16 -0.57 -28.95
C VAL A 47 1.86 -1.94 -28.87
N PRO A 48 1.67 -2.71 -27.77
CA PRO A 48 2.43 -3.93 -27.53
C PRO A 48 2.10 -5.03 -28.54
N ALA A 49 3.01 -5.98 -28.67
CA ALA A 49 2.75 -7.24 -29.33
C ALA A 49 1.64 -8.01 -28.60
N HIS A 50 0.90 -8.87 -29.30
CA HIS A 50 -0.33 -9.51 -28.84
C HIS A 50 -0.11 -10.66 -27.83
N THR A 51 0.75 -10.49 -26.83
CA THR A 51 0.90 -11.44 -25.72
C THR A 51 0.24 -10.90 -24.45
N ILE A 52 -0.32 -11.80 -23.64
CA ILE A 52 -0.96 -11.43 -22.35
C ILE A 52 0.02 -10.68 -21.45
N SER A 53 1.27 -11.15 -21.37
CA SER A 53 2.32 -10.54 -20.55
C SER A 53 2.64 -9.11 -21.01
N SER A 54 2.85 -8.87 -22.32
CA SER A 54 3.08 -7.54 -22.89
C SER A 54 1.90 -6.61 -22.64
N PHE A 55 0.67 -7.12 -22.78
CA PHE A 55 -0.54 -6.34 -22.52
C PHE A 55 -0.66 -5.91 -21.06
N ILE A 56 -0.39 -6.81 -20.11
CA ILE A 56 -0.44 -6.51 -18.67
C ILE A 56 0.60 -5.44 -18.31
N GLU A 57 1.85 -5.60 -18.74
CA GLU A 57 2.91 -4.65 -18.43
C GLU A 57 2.64 -3.28 -19.07
N TYR A 58 2.30 -3.25 -20.35
CA TYR A 58 2.01 -2.00 -21.06
C TYR A 58 0.79 -1.27 -20.47
N SER A 59 -0.27 -2.00 -20.12
CA SER A 59 -1.44 -1.42 -19.47
C SER A 59 -1.08 -0.76 -18.14
N HIS A 60 -0.19 -1.37 -17.35
CA HIS A 60 0.33 -0.76 -16.13
C HIS A 60 1.08 0.55 -16.44
N ARG A 61 2.00 0.55 -17.41
CA ARG A 61 2.72 1.76 -17.85
C ARG A 61 1.77 2.87 -18.31
N LEU A 62 0.72 2.51 -19.09
CA LEU A 62 -0.28 3.46 -19.56
C LEU A 62 -1.07 4.10 -18.40
N VAL A 63 -1.53 3.29 -17.44
CA VAL A 63 -2.24 3.78 -16.25
C VAL A 63 -1.34 4.72 -15.44
N VAL A 64 -0.06 4.36 -15.24
CA VAL A 64 0.93 5.25 -14.58
C VAL A 64 1.03 6.58 -15.32
N GLY A 65 1.14 6.57 -16.65
CA GLY A 65 1.22 7.79 -17.47
C GLY A 65 -0.02 8.69 -17.31
N VAL A 66 -1.21 8.11 -17.45
CA VAL A 66 -2.48 8.86 -17.32
C VAL A 66 -2.64 9.45 -15.92
N VAL A 67 -2.38 8.65 -14.87
CA VAL A 67 -2.49 9.12 -13.48
C VAL A 67 -1.44 10.21 -13.19
N THR A 68 -0.24 10.11 -13.75
CA THR A 68 0.78 11.15 -13.60
C THR A 68 0.32 12.49 -14.18
N LEU A 69 -0.36 12.51 -15.33
CA LEU A 69 -0.95 13.73 -15.89
C LEU A 69 -2.00 14.33 -14.95
N VAL A 70 -2.85 13.50 -14.35
CA VAL A 70 -3.82 13.94 -13.32
C VAL A 70 -3.12 14.51 -12.10
N LEU A 71 -2.04 13.89 -11.65
CA LEU A 71 -1.24 14.38 -10.51
C LEU A 71 -0.60 15.73 -10.81
N ILE A 72 -0.05 15.94 -12.01
CA ILE A 72 0.53 17.22 -12.43
C ILE A 72 -0.55 18.32 -12.43
N ALA A 73 -1.73 18.04 -12.99
CA ALA A 73 -2.84 18.99 -12.97
C ALA A 73 -3.31 19.29 -11.54
N THR A 74 -3.40 18.26 -10.69
CA THR A 74 -3.77 18.41 -9.27
C THR A 74 -2.72 19.22 -8.52
N PHE A 75 -1.43 18.97 -8.74
CA PHE A 75 -0.32 19.72 -8.15
C PHE A 75 -0.42 21.20 -8.49
N TYR A 76 -0.55 21.54 -9.78
CA TYR A 76 -0.67 22.92 -10.22
C TYR A 76 -1.85 23.63 -9.55
N LEU A 77 -3.05 23.00 -9.54
CA LEU A 77 -4.25 23.63 -8.98
C LEU A 77 -4.19 23.76 -7.45
N VAL A 78 -3.61 22.78 -6.75
CA VAL A 78 -3.42 22.86 -5.29
C VAL A 78 -2.47 24.01 -4.94
N PHE A 79 -1.34 24.14 -5.62
CA PHE A 79 -0.40 25.23 -5.36
C PHE A 79 -0.97 26.60 -5.70
N ARG A 80 -1.76 26.70 -6.75
CA ARG A 80 -2.34 27.97 -7.24
C ARG A 80 -3.54 28.44 -6.43
N TYR A 81 -4.39 27.54 -5.92
CA TYR A 81 -5.68 27.89 -5.37
C TYR A 81 -5.93 27.42 -3.93
N VAL A 82 -5.11 26.55 -3.36
CA VAL A 82 -5.30 26.04 -2.01
C VAL A 82 -4.28 26.66 -1.06
N LYS A 83 -4.79 27.28 0.03
CA LYS A 83 -3.92 27.90 1.05
C LYS A 83 -3.41 26.91 2.11
N ARG A 84 -3.97 25.70 2.18
CA ARG A 84 -3.62 24.68 3.18
C ARG A 84 -2.24 24.08 2.90
N ASN A 85 -1.33 24.20 3.86
CA ASN A 85 0.04 23.70 3.75
C ASN A 85 0.10 22.16 3.76
N ASP A 86 -0.79 21.49 4.49
CA ASP A 86 -0.91 20.03 4.50
C ASP A 86 -1.30 19.49 3.12
N ALA A 87 -2.25 20.13 2.41
CA ALA A 87 -2.59 19.76 1.04
C ALA A 87 -1.39 19.89 0.09
N LYS A 88 -0.63 20.99 0.21
CA LYS A 88 0.59 21.19 -0.58
C LYS A 88 1.65 20.13 -0.27
N PHE A 89 1.84 19.80 1.01
CA PHE A 89 2.75 18.75 1.43
C PHE A 89 2.36 17.39 0.84
N TYR A 90 1.08 16.99 0.98
CA TYR A 90 0.65 15.68 0.48
C TYR A 90 0.77 15.55 -1.02
N ILE A 91 0.38 16.55 -1.80
CA ILE A 91 0.53 16.47 -3.26
C ILE A 91 2.01 16.44 -3.67
N THR A 92 2.86 17.21 -3.00
CA THR A 92 4.30 17.20 -3.27
C THR A 92 4.89 15.82 -3.00
N MET A 93 4.57 15.22 -1.84
CA MET A 93 5.04 13.87 -1.51
C MET A 93 4.52 12.82 -2.48
N THR A 94 3.25 12.92 -2.88
CA THR A 94 2.69 12.01 -3.92
C THR A 94 3.48 12.11 -5.21
N VAL A 95 3.74 13.31 -5.72
CA VAL A 95 4.50 13.51 -6.97
C VAL A 95 5.93 13.01 -6.83
N VAL A 96 6.63 13.36 -5.76
CA VAL A 96 8.02 12.91 -5.51
C VAL A 96 8.10 11.39 -5.46
N MET A 97 7.22 10.73 -4.68
CA MET A 97 7.21 9.27 -4.59
C MET A 97 6.85 8.63 -5.94
N THR A 98 5.94 9.21 -6.71
CA THR A 98 5.57 8.71 -8.04
C THR A 98 6.74 8.82 -9.02
N LEU A 99 7.52 9.91 -8.99
CA LEU A 99 8.72 10.05 -9.82
C LEU A 99 9.79 9.03 -9.45
N ILE A 100 10.05 8.82 -8.16
CA ILE A 100 10.98 7.79 -7.68
C ILE A 100 10.49 6.40 -8.16
N GLN A 101 9.20 6.12 -8.07
CA GLN A 101 8.60 4.87 -8.51
C GLN A 101 8.74 4.66 -10.02
N ALA A 102 8.50 5.71 -10.81
CA ALA A 102 8.66 5.63 -12.27
C ALA A 102 10.10 5.34 -12.65
N ALA A 103 11.08 5.98 -12.00
CA ALA A 103 12.49 5.70 -12.19
C ALA A 103 12.86 4.26 -11.80
N MET A 104 12.43 3.80 -10.62
CA MET A 104 12.66 2.41 -10.18
C MET A 104 12.02 1.38 -11.11
N GLY A 105 10.79 1.66 -11.59
CA GLY A 105 10.11 0.80 -12.55
C GLY A 105 10.84 0.71 -13.88
N ALA A 106 11.32 1.83 -14.42
CA ALA A 106 12.14 1.86 -15.63
C ALA A 106 13.46 1.08 -15.45
N LEU A 107 14.14 1.28 -14.32
CA LEU A 107 15.37 0.55 -13.99
C LEU A 107 15.14 -0.96 -13.83
N ALA A 108 13.98 -1.36 -13.30
CA ALA A 108 13.63 -2.77 -13.15
C ALA A 108 13.39 -3.49 -14.48
N VAL A 109 13.05 -2.74 -15.54
CA VAL A 109 12.94 -3.27 -16.90
C VAL A 109 14.30 -3.37 -17.57
N ILE A 110 15.12 -2.31 -17.49
CA ILE A 110 16.40 -2.21 -18.20
C ILE A 110 17.46 -3.14 -17.59
N TRP A 111 17.48 -3.25 -16.26
CA TRP A 111 18.45 -4.08 -15.53
C TRP A 111 17.76 -5.06 -14.57
N PRO A 112 18.29 -6.30 -14.45
CA PRO A 112 17.80 -7.25 -13.44
C PRO A 112 17.92 -6.65 -12.04
N GLN A 113 16.83 -6.56 -11.31
CA GLN A 113 16.81 -6.04 -9.95
C GLN A 113 16.79 -7.15 -8.90
N SER A 114 17.40 -6.89 -7.74
CA SER A 114 17.32 -7.81 -6.61
C SER A 114 15.89 -7.84 -6.02
N SER A 115 15.52 -8.96 -5.41
CA SER A 115 14.23 -9.11 -4.72
C SER A 115 14.01 -8.02 -3.66
N LEU A 116 15.08 -7.53 -3.05
CA LEU A 116 15.06 -6.46 -2.06
C LEU A 116 14.61 -5.13 -2.68
N VAL A 117 15.15 -4.77 -3.86
CA VAL A 117 14.80 -3.55 -4.59
C VAL A 117 13.36 -3.60 -5.08
N LEU A 118 12.90 -4.75 -5.58
CA LEU A 118 11.51 -4.94 -6.01
C LEU A 118 10.53 -4.86 -4.83
N ALA A 119 10.90 -5.38 -3.66
CA ALA A 119 10.11 -5.22 -2.44
C ALA A 119 10.05 -3.75 -2.00
N LEU A 120 11.17 -3.00 -2.11
CA LEU A 120 11.21 -1.56 -1.83
C LEU A 120 10.32 -0.77 -2.79
N HIS A 121 10.30 -1.15 -4.07
CA HIS A 121 9.41 -0.56 -5.06
C HIS A 121 7.94 -0.64 -4.63
N PHE A 122 7.47 -1.79 -4.15
CA PHE A 122 6.12 -1.94 -3.62
C PHE A 122 5.87 -1.05 -2.39
N GLY A 123 6.79 -1.01 -1.43
CA GLY A 123 6.68 -0.18 -0.23
C GLY A 123 6.58 1.32 -0.54
N LEU A 124 7.40 1.82 -1.46
CA LEU A 124 7.35 3.23 -1.90
C LEU A 124 6.04 3.56 -2.64
N SER A 125 5.51 2.62 -3.45
CA SER A 125 4.19 2.77 -4.08
C SER A 125 3.08 2.93 -3.04
N LEU A 126 3.18 2.20 -1.94
CA LEU A 126 2.24 2.30 -0.83
C LEU A 126 2.27 3.67 -0.16
N LEU A 127 3.47 4.27 0.01
CA LEU A 127 3.62 5.65 0.52
C LEU A 127 3.02 6.67 -0.45
N ALA A 128 3.26 6.54 -1.75
CA ALA A 128 2.68 7.41 -2.77
C ALA A 128 1.14 7.37 -2.73
N PHE A 129 0.55 6.19 -2.61
CA PHE A 129 -0.89 6.03 -2.42
C PHE A 129 -1.38 6.66 -1.11
N ALA A 130 -0.70 6.43 0.01
CA ALA A 130 -1.09 6.98 1.31
C ALA A 130 -1.10 8.52 1.29
N PHE A 131 -0.10 9.18 0.70
CA PHE A 131 -0.10 10.64 0.55
C PHE A 131 -1.22 11.14 -0.36
N SER A 132 -1.51 10.44 -1.45
CA SER A 132 -2.63 10.79 -2.34
C SER A 132 -3.98 10.62 -1.65
N LEU A 133 -4.16 9.57 -0.85
CA LEU A 133 -5.35 9.36 -0.02
C LEU A 133 -5.52 10.48 1.02
N LEU A 134 -4.43 10.84 1.72
CA LEU A 134 -4.45 11.94 2.69
C LEU A 134 -4.81 13.27 2.02
N LEU A 135 -4.31 13.53 0.81
CA LEU A 135 -4.70 14.71 0.02
C LEU A 135 -6.22 14.70 -0.26
N ALA A 136 -6.77 13.58 -0.72
CA ALA A 136 -8.20 13.47 -0.98
C ALA A 136 -9.03 13.73 0.29
N LEU A 137 -8.60 13.20 1.43
CA LEU A 137 -9.24 13.41 2.72
C LEU A 137 -9.22 14.87 3.19
N VAL A 138 -8.18 15.66 2.83
CA VAL A 138 -8.09 17.10 3.18
C VAL A 138 -9.34 17.88 2.78
N PHE A 139 -9.98 17.52 1.69
CA PHE A 139 -11.16 18.20 1.13
C PHE A 139 -12.50 17.63 1.62
N THR A 140 -12.47 16.68 2.57
CA THR A 140 -13.66 16.07 3.17
C THR A 140 -13.84 16.50 4.63
N SER A 141 -14.94 16.10 5.26
CA SER A 141 -15.14 16.28 6.71
C SER A 141 -14.07 15.57 7.56
N PHE A 142 -13.48 14.49 7.06
CA PHE A 142 -12.35 13.80 7.67
C PHE A 142 -11.06 14.61 7.65
N GLY A 143 -10.90 15.52 6.70
CA GLY A 143 -9.74 16.38 6.55
C GLY A 143 -9.65 17.55 7.53
N GLN A 144 -10.61 17.71 8.42
CA GLN A 144 -10.45 18.51 9.64
C GLN A 144 -9.74 17.62 10.67
N PHE A 145 -8.42 17.52 10.57
CA PHE A 145 -7.61 16.62 11.38
C PHE A 145 -7.49 17.00 12.87
N LEU A 146 -8.43 17.80 13.40
CA LEU A 146 -8.42 18.21 14.81
C LEU A 146 -9.12 17.15 15.66
N PRO A 147 -8.45 16.51 16.61
CA PRO A 147 -9.09 15.63 17.57
C PRO A 147 -9.94 16.43 18.55
N GLN A 148 -11.10 15.89 18.93
CA GLN A 148 -11.99 16.51 19.90
C GLN A 148 -11.49 16.40 21.36
N LYS A 149 -10.50 15.54 21.62
CA LYS A 149 -9.89 15.30 22.93
C LYS A 149 -8.37 15.30 22.80
N ARG A 150 -7.70 15.73 23.86
CA ARG A 150 -6.22 15.64 23.95
C ARG A 150 -5.78 14.19 23.87
N ILE A 151 -4.84 13.91 22.97
CA ILE A 151 -4.32 12.56 22.73
C ILE A 151 -3.16 12.28 23.68
N SER A 152 -3.20 11.16 24.42
CA SER A 152 -2.13 10.76 25.31
C SER A 152 -0.84 10.43 24.53
N SER A 153 0.32 10.70 25.16
CA SER A 153 1.63 10.38 24.56
C SER A 153 1.75 8.88 24.23
N GLY A 154 1.29 8.00 25.14
CA GLY A 154 1.31 6.55 24.92
C GLY A 154 0.50 6.11 23.70
N PHE A 155 -0.68 6.72 23.48
CA PHE A 155 -1.47 6.41 22.29
C PHE A 155 -0.78 6.90 21.00
N LYS A 156 -0.17 8.08 21.01
CA LYS A 156 0.64 8.58 19.88
C LYS A 156 1.78 7.64 19.53
N THR A 157 2.55 7.23 20.55
CA THR A 157 3.65 6.26 20.35
C THR A 157 3.16 4.94 19.78
N LEU A 158 2.01 4.42 20.27
CA LEU A 158 1.42 3.20 19.76
C LEU A 158 1.00 3.35 18.28
N VAL A 159 0.35 4.47 17.91
CA VAL A 159 -0.04 4.73 16.50
C VAL A 159 1.18 4.77 15.60
N TRP A 160 2.20 5.55 15.94
CA TRP A 160 3.41 5.67 15.12
C TRP A 160 4.20 4.37 15.07
N GLY A 161 4.40 3.72 16.21
CA GLY A 161 5.09 2.43 16.28
C GLY A 161 4.39 1.36 15.45
N THR A 162 3.06 1.26 15.54
CA THR A 162 2.26 0.32 14.74
C THR A 162 2.36 0.63 13.25
N THR A 163 2.33 1.91 12.86
CA THR A 163 2.42 2.31 11.45
C THR A 163 3.80 2.00 10.87
N ILE A 164 4.87 2.31 11.57
CA ILE A 164 6.24 1.97 11.15
C ILE A 164 6.40 0.44 11.08
N TYR A 165 5.92 -0.28 12.09
CA TYR A 165 5.98 -1.73 12.10
C TYR A 165 5.15 -2.35 10.97
N SER A 166 3.97 -1.81 10.66
CA SER A 166 3.17 -2.26 9.52
C SER A 166 3.93 -2.14 8.20
N TYR A 167 4.70 -1.06 8.01
CA TYR A 167 5.53 -0.87 6.82
C TYR A 167 6.62 -1.94 6.71
N ILE A 168 7.25 -2.31 7.82
CA ILE A 168 8.24 -3.41 7.88
C ILE A 168 7.57 -4.74 7.49
N VAL A 169 6.38 -5.03 8.04
CA VAL A 169 5.64 -6.28 7.74
C VAL A 169 5.23 -6.34 6.27
N VAL A 170 4.82 -5.21 5.68
CA VAL A 170 4.52 -5.10 4.25
C VAL A 170 5.77 -5.42 3.42
N TYR A 171 6.91 -4.87 3.80
CA TYR A 171 8.18 -5.13 3.14
C TYR A 171 8.58 -6.60 3.20
N LEU A 172 8.41 -7.25 4.35
CA LEU A 172 8.62 -8.71 4.50
C LEU A 172 7.67 -9.51 3.59
N GLY A 173 6.40 -9.12 3.49
CA GLY A 173 5.44 -9.78 2.60
C GLY A 173 5.78 -9.63 1.11
N ALA A 174 6.24 -8.45 0.70
CA ALA A 174 6.74 -8.22 -0.66
C ALA A 174 8.02 -9.06 -0.92
N TYR A 175 8.90 -9.16 0.06
CA TYR A 175 10.09 -9.98 -0.02
C TYR A 175 9.78 -11.48 -0.19
N VAL A 176 8.76 -12.02 0.52
CA VAL A 176 8.26 -13.40 0.30
C VAL A 176 7.94 -13.63 -1.18
N ARG A 177 7.28 -12.68 -1.84
CA ARG A 177 6.91 -12.81 -3.27
C ARG A 177 8.12 -12.75 -4.18
N HIS A 178 9.00 -11.78 -3.97
CA HIS A 178 10.14 -11.54 -4.86
C HIS A 178 11.28 -12.56 -4.69
N THR A 179 11.32 -13.29 -3.58
CA THR A 179 12.23 -14.44 -3.38
C THR A 179 11.62 -15.77 -3.80
N THR A 180 10.42 -15.76 -4.42
CA THR A 180 9.66 -16.98 -4.77
C THR A 180 9.42 -17.92 -3.58
N SER A 181 9.42 -17.38 -2.36
CA SER A 181 9.32 -18.15 -1.10
C SER A 181 7.89 -18.52 -0.73
N THR A 182 6.87 -18.14 -1.50
CA THR A 182 5.45 -18.30 -1.13
C THR A 182 5.10 -19.75 -0.78
N GLY A 183 5.67 -20.74 -1.49
CA GLY A 183 5.48 -22.17 -1.24
C GLY A 183 6.22 -22.73 -0.02
N GLY A 184 6.98 -21.90 0.72
CA GLY A 184 7.73 -22.37 1.89
C GLY A 184 6.88 -22.85 3.08
N CYS A 185 5.58 -22.45 3.12
CA CYS A 185 4.59 -22.96 4.08
C CYS A 185 3.31 -23.38 3.32
N THR A 186 3.05 -24.67 3.23
CA THR A 186 1.93 -25.22 2.45
C THR A 186 0.58 -25.23 3.17
N GLY A 187 0.55 -24.96 4.49
CA GLY A 187 -0.69 -24.93 5.28
C GLY A 187 -0.92 -23.61 6.00
N TRP A 188 -2.11 -23.46 6.59
CA TRP A 188 -2.48 -22.36 7.48
C TRP A 188 -3.52 -22.85 8.49
N PRO A 189 -3.40 -22.55 9.81
CA PRO A 189 -2.39 -21.68 10.45
C PRO A 189 -1.01 -22.32 10.62
N LEU A 190 -0.91 -23.64 10.55
CA LEU A 190 0.37 -24.35 10.68
C LEU A 190 1.22 -24.18 9.40
N CYS A 191 2.53 -24.30 9.56
CA CYS A 191 3.46 -24.27 8.44
C CYS A 191 4.01 -25.66 8.22
N ASN A 192 3.64 -26.32 7.11
CA ASN A 192 4.00 -27.70 6.79
C ASN A 192 3.56 -28.71 7.88
N GLY A 193 2.45 -28.45 8.56
CA GLY A 193 1.92 -29.27 9.64
C GLY A 193 2.51 -28.97 11.02
N GLU A 194 3.48 -28.07 11.13
CA GLU A 194 4.18 -27.73 12.37
C GLU A 194 3.81 -26.35 12.91
N VAL A 195 3.82 -26.18 14.23
CA VAL A 195 3.63 -24.87 14.88
C VAL A 195 4.86 -24.00 14.71
N ILE A 196 6.05 -24.60 14.82
CA ILE A 196 7.35 -23.96 14.62
C ILE A 196 8.14 -24.83 13.63
N PRO A 197 8.17 -24.48 12.34
CA PRO A 197 8.88 -25.25 11.32
C PRO A 197 10.39 -24.95 11.37
N GLU A 198 11.18 -25.72 10.61
CA GLU A 198 12.59 -25.41 10.41
C GLU A 198 12.76 -24.04 9.75
N LEU A 199 13.46 -23.12 10.43
CA LEU A 199 13.60 -21.71 10.02
C LEU A 199 14.71 -21.51 8.98
N LYS A 200 14.67 -22.26 7.87
CA LYS A 200 15.65 -22.15 6.77
C LYS A 200 14.97 -21.86 5.42
N GLY A 201 15.69 -21.17 4.55
CA GLY A 201 15.26 -20.90 3.18
C GLY A 201 13.87 -20.28 3.08
N ALA A 202 13.07 -20.73 2.12
CA ALA A 202 11.71 -20.24 1.86
C ALA A 202 10.77 -20.39 3.06
N THR A 203 10.87 -21.50 3.81
CA THR A 203 10.05 -21.75 5.01
C THR A 203 10.32 -20.69 6.07
N GLY A 204 11.59 -20.39 6.36
CA GLY A 204 11.96 -19.37 7.34
C GLY A 204 11.46 -17.97 6.95
N ILE A 205 11.53 -17.61 5.67
CA ILE A 205 11.06 -16.31 5.15
C ILE A 205 9.54 -16.18 5.34
N VAL A 206 8.76 -17.17 4.92
CA VAL A 206 7.27 -17.14 5.04
C VAL A 206 6.86 -17.18 6.50
N PHE A 207 7.47 -18.04 7.31
CA PHE A 207 7.13 -18.15 8.74
C PHE A 207 7.41 -16.84 9.47
N THR A 208 8.56 -16.20 9.21
CA THR A 208 8.89 -14.88 9.80
C THR A 208 7.84 -13.83 9.42
N HIS A 209 7.39 -13.80 8.16
CA HIS A 209 6.32 -12.91 7.75
C HIS A 209 5.00 -13.19 8.50
N ARG A 210 4.62 -14.46 8.70
CA ARG A 210 3.39 -14.84 9.44
C ARG A 210 3.45 -14.41 10.90
N ILE A 211 4.58 -14.61 11.58
CA ILE A 211 4.77 -14.16 12.98
C ILE A 211 4.72 -12.63 13.05
N ALA A 212 5.40 -11.94 12.13
CA ALA A 212 5.36 -10.48 12.08
C ALA A 212 3.93 -9.95 11.83
N ALA A 213 3.15 -10.61 10.97
CA ALA A 213 1.75 -10.28 10.72
C ALA A 213 0.85 -10.51 11.95
N LEU A 214 1.08 -11.60 12.71
CA LEU A 214 0.38 -11.85 13.98
C LEU A 214 0.68 -10.74 15.00
N LEU A 215 1.94 -10.37 15.17
CA LEU A 215 2.33 -9.28 16.07
C LEU A 215 1.71 -7.94 15.62
N LEU A 216 1.66 -7.66 14.32
CA LEU A 216 0.98 -6.48 13.79
C LEU A 216 -0.52 -6.48 14.11
N PHE A 217 -1.18 -7.61 13.95
CA PHE A 217 -2.58 -7.77 14.35
C PHE A 217 -2.78 -7.43 15.83
N LEU A 218 -1.92 -7.93 16.72
CA LEU A 218 -1.98 -7.64 18.17
C LEU A 218 -1.75 -6.15 18.46
N CYS A 219 -0.80 -5.50 17.76
CA CYS A 219 -0.57 -4.06 17.89
C CYS A 219 -1.79 -3.23 17.47
N ILE A 220 -2.43 -3.58 16.35
CA ILE A 220 -3.64 -2.89 15.87
C ILE A 220 -4.83 -3.18 16.78
N LEU A 221 -4.96 -4.40 17.31
CA LEU A 221 -5.97 -4.73 18.31
C LEU A 221 -5.80 -3.87 19.58
N ALA A 222 -4.57 -3.76 20.09
CA ALA A 222 -4.27 -2.91 21.24
C ALA A 222 -4.60 -1.44 20.97
N LEU A 223 -4.29 -0.95 19.76
CA LEU A 223 -4.62 0.39 19.31
C LEU A 223 -6.14 0.62 19.29
N TYR A 224 -6.91 -0.33 18.74
CA TYR A 224 -8.37 -0.27 18.74
C TYR A 224 -8.97 -0.30 20.15
N LEU A 225 -8.48 -1.20 21.02
CA LEU A 225 -8.97 -1.29 22.39
C LEU A 225 -8.70 -0.01 23.20
N GLN A 226 -7.53 0.60 23.03
CA GLN A 226 -7.22 1.91 23.63
C GLN A 226 -8.11 3.01 23.06
N ALA A 227 -8.30 3.06 21.74
CA ALA A 227 -9.18 4.04 21.09
C ALA A 227 -10.63 3.88 21.60
N ARG A 228 -11.14 2.66 21.67
CA ARG A 228 -12.46 2.36 22.20
C ARG A 228 -12.60 2.78 23.66
N ARG A 229 -11.59 2.53 24.51
CA ARG A 229 -11.66 2.82 25.95
C ARG A 229 -11.60 4.31 26.26
N HIS A 230 -10.77 5.08 25.54
CA HIS A 230 -10.43 6.46 25.91
C HIS A 230 -10.98 7.51 24.94
N TYR A 231 -11.28 7.15 23.70
CA TYR A 231 -11.63 8.08 22.60
C TYR A 231 -12.96 7.77 21.91
N GLN A 232 -13.88 7.04 22.54
CA GLN A 232 -15.21 6.74 21.98
C GLN A 232 -16.00 7.99 21.55
N GLY A 233 -15.77 9.15 22.20
CA GLY A 233 -16.36 10.43 21.81
C GLY A 233 -15.59 11.15 20.70
N SER A 234 -14.48 10.60 20.20
CA SER A 234 -13.72 11.13 19.07
C SER A 234 -13.96 10.28 17.85
N ASP A 235 -15.01 10.60 17.09
CA ASP A 235 -15.46 9.82 15.95
C ASP A 235 -14.33 9.43 14.98
N LYS A 236 -13.33 10.31 14.80
CA LYS A 236 -12.25 10.09 13.85
C LYS A 236 -11.19 9.10 14.33
N LEU A 237 -10.76 9.18 15.60
CA LEU A 237 -9.81 8.24 16.18
C LEU A 237 -10.42 6.83 16.30
N TRP A 238 -11.67 6.77 16.77
CA TRP A 238 -12.39 5.52 16.87
C TRP A 238 -12.66 4.92 15.48
N PHE A 239 -13.12 5.74 14.52
CA PHE A 239 -13.34 5.32 13.14
C PHE A 239 -12.05 4.74 12.51
N GLY A 240 -10.93 5.48 12.55
CA GLY A 240 -9.67 5.04 11.99
C GLY A 240 -9.16 3.74 12.60
N SER A 241 -9.23 3.62 13.94
CA SER A 241 -8.79 2.43 14.67
C SER A 241 -9.67 1.21 14.38
N ARG A 242 -10.99 1.40 14.27
CA ARG A 242 -11.93 0.33 13.91
C ARG A 242 -11.66 -0.21 12.51
N TRP A 243 -11.47 0.69 11.52
CA TRP A 243 -11.20 0.27 10.16
C TRP A 243 -9.80 -0.33 10.00
N ALA A 244 -8.81 0.14 10.76
CA ALA A 244 -7.50 -0.52 10.82
C ALA A 244 -7.64 -1.97 11.34
N LEU A 245 -8.45 -2.23 12.39
CA LEU A 245 -8.70 -3.58 12.90
C LEU A 245 -9.46 -4.45 11.88
N ILE A 246 -10.50 -3.92 11.24
CA ILE A 246 -11.24 -4.65 10.21
C ILE A 246 -10.30 -5.05 9.06
N THR A 247 -9.52 -4.10 8.56
CA THR A 247 -8.63 -4.35 7.41
C THR A 247 -7.48 -5.28 7.76
N VAL A 248 -6.88 -5.22 8.97
CA VAL A 248 -5.86 -6.22 9.36
C VAL A 248 -6.46 -7.61 9.55
N SER A 249 -7.69 -7.72 10.06
CA SER A 249 -8.40 -9.02 10.15
C SER A 249 -8.62 -9.61 8.76
N LEU A 250 -9.10 -8.80 7.81
CA LEU A 250 -9.23 -9.21 6.41
C LEU A 250 -7.87 -9.55 5.79
N GLN A 251 -6.80 -8.86 6.19
CA GLN A 251 -5.44 -9.12 5.72
C GLN A 251 -4.94 -10.51 6.15
N VAL A 252 -5.19 -10.90 7.40
CA VAL A 252 -4.85 -12.24 7.91
C VAL A 252 -5.66 -13.31 7.16
N ILE A 253 -6.97 -13.11 7.00
CA ILE A 253 -7.84 -14.04 6.28
C ILE A 253 -7.40 -14.17 4.82
N SER A 254 -7.16 -13.04 4.14
CA SER A 254 -6.72 -13.08 2.73
C SER A 254 -5.34 -13.76 2.58
N GLY A 255 -4.45 -13.63 3.56
CA GLY A 255 -3.17 -14.37 3.59
C GLY A 255 -3.36 -15.88 3.68
N ALA A 256 -4.32 -16.35 4.50
CA ALA A 256 -4.71 -17.77 4.53
C ALA A 256 -5.26 -18.24 3.17
N VAL A 257 -6.14 -17.44 2.56
CA VAL A 257 -6.73 -17.75 1.25
C VAL A 257 -5.66 -17.80 0.16
N VAL A 258 -4.67 -16.89 0.17
CA VAL A 258 -3.50 -16.96 -0.73
C VAL A 258 -2.77 -18.29 -0.57
N THR A 259 -2.54 -18.75 0.67
CA THR A 259 -1.87 -20.03 0.92
C THR A 259 -2.67 -21.20 0.36
N TRP A 260 -3.99 -21.23 0.57
CA TRP A 260 -4.84 -22.32 0.07
C TRP A 260 -5.05 -22.29 -1.45
N SER A 261 -4.83 -21.14 -2.10
CA SER A 261 -4.99 -21.00 -3.55
C SER A 261 -3.75 -21.39 -4.37
N MET A 262 -2.60 -21.71 -3.74
CA MET A 262 -1.34 -21.98 -4.44
C MET A 262 -1.39 -23.13 -5.46
N GLY A 263 -2.35 -24.05 -5.33
CA GLY A 263 -2.56 -25.15 -6.31
C GLY A 263 -3.31 -24.75 -7.58
N ASN A 264 -3.81 -23.50 -7.66
CA ASN A 264 -4.54 -22.97 -8.82
C ASN A 264 -4.01 -21.60 -9.20
N GLU A 265 -3.35 -21.48 -10.34
CA GLU A 265 -2.67 -20.25 -10.79
C GLU A 265 -3.61 -19.04 -10.84
N THR A 266 -4.81 -19.22 -11.40
CA THR A 266 -5.80 -18.12 -11.50
C THR A 266 -6.27 -17.68 -10.12
N ALA A 267 -6.63 -18.63 -9.25
CA ALA A 267 -7.06 -18.31 -7.88
C ALA A 267 -5.93 -17.62 -7.10
N TYR A 268 -4.69 -18.10 -7.21
CA TYR A 268 -3.51 -17.51 -6.57
C TYR A 268 -3.24 -16.07 -7.04
N LEU A 269 -3.42 -15.81 -8.34
CA LEU A 269 -3.27 -14.46 -8.89
C LEU A 269 -4.28 -13.50 -8.25
N PHE A 270 -5.58 -13.84 -8.29
CA PHE A 270 -6.63 -12.96 -7.77
C PHE A 270 -6.56 -12.79 -6.25
N THR A 271 -6.34 -13.87 -5.50
CA THR A 271 -6.23 -13.80 -4.04
C THR A 271 -5.03 -12.97 -3.59
N GLY A 272 -3.89 -13.12 -4.30
CA GLY A 272 -2.71 -12.31 -4.06
C GLY A 272 -2.87 -10.83 -4.39
N MET A 273 -3.64 -10.49 -5.43
CA MET A 273 -4.02 -9.10 -5.72
C MET A 273 -4.91 -8.52 -4.62
N ILE A 274 -5.95 -9.25 -4.20
CA ILE A 274 -6.85 -8.83 -3.11
C ILE A 274 -6.05 -8.60 -1.84
N HIS A 275 -5.14 -9.51 -1.49
CA HIS A 275 -4.26 -9.36 -0.32
C HIS A 275 -3.42 -8.07 -0.39
N ALA A 276 -2.85 -7.74 -1.55
CA ALA A 276 -2.10 -6.50 -1.75
C ALA A 276 -3.00 -5.24 -1.68
N MET A 277 -4.27 -5.31 -2.09
CA MET A 277 -5.19 -4.17 -2.01
C MET A 277 -5.69 -3.93 -0.58
N ILE A 278 -5.93 -4.98 0.18
CA ILE A 278 -6.35 -4.86 1.59
C ILE A 278 -5.23 -4.20 2.41
N VAL A 279 -3.97 -4.56 2.19
CA VAL A 279 -2.84 -3.93 2.91
C VAL A 279 -2.73 -2.44 2.58
N ALA A 280 -3.02 -2.01 1.36
CA ALA A 280 -3.02 -0.60 1.00
C ALA A 280 -4.10 0.18 1.78
N CYS A 281 -5.30 -0.37 1.90
CA CYS A 281 -6.36 0.22 2.72
C CYS A 281 -5.97 0.29 4.21
N MET A 282 -5.45 -0.80 4.77
CA MET A 282 -4.98 -0.87 6.16
C MET A 282 -3.93 0.20 6.45
N PHE A 283 -2.91 0.30 5.60
CA PHE A 283 -1.85 1.30 5.75
C PHE A 283 -2.38 2.72 5.62
N GLY A 284 -3.34 2.97 4.72
CA GLY A 284 -4.03 4.24 4.60
C GLY A 284 -4.72 4.69 5.90
N PHE A 285 -5.42 3.78 6.59
CA PHE A 285 -6.04 4.08 7.89
C PHE A 285 -5.00 4.36 8.98
N LEU A 286 -3.89 3.64 9.01
CA LEU A 286 -2.80 3.89 9.96
C LEU A 286 -2.14 5.25 9.70
N CYS A 287 -1.87 5.62 8.44
CA CYS A 287 -1.37 6.94 8.08
C CYS A 287 -2.36 8.06 8.46
N TYR A 288 -3.66 7.84 8.28
CA TYR A 288 -4.69 8.77 8.73
C TYR A 288 -4.64 8.98 10.26
N LEU A 289 -4.50 7.91 11.05
CA LEU A 289 -4.33 8.00 12.50
C LEU A 289 -3.06 8.78 12.88
N CYS A 290 -1.94 8.57 12.18
CA CYS A 290 -0.72 9.37 12.39
C CYS A 290 -0.98 10.87 12.23
N VAL A 291 -1.69 11.27 11.16
CA VAL A 291 -2.02 12.68 10.91
C VAL A 291 -2.90 13.27 12.00
N LEU A 292 -3.87 12.50 12.51
CA LEU A 292 -4.69 12.93 13.65
C LEU A 292 -3.84 13.19 14.90
N THR A 293 -2.83 12.33 15.16
CA THR A 293 -1.95 12.50 16.33
C THR A 293 -0.98 13.67 16.20
N LEU A 294 -0.57 14.05 14.98
CA LEU A 294 0.29 15.22 14.73
C LEU A 294 -0.42 16.54 14.97
N ASN A 295 -1.70 16.62 14.64
CA ASN A 295 -2.47 17.87 14.73
C ASN A 295 -3.02 18.19 16.14
N ASP A 296 -2.84 17.27 17.10
CA ASP A 296 -3.21 17.49 18.51
C ASP A 296 -2.44 18.67 19.20
N ARG A 297 -1.30 19.06 18.64
CA ARG A 297 -0.50 20.17 19.18
C ARG A 297 -1.04 21.59 18.84
N LYS A 298 -2.07 21.66 17.99
CA LYS A 298 -2.64 22.93 17.51
C LYS A 298 -3.97 23.28 18.18
N ALA A 299 -4.44 22.46 19.07
CA ALA A 299 -5.58 22.71 19.96
C ALA A 299 -5.10 23.06 21.36
#